data_53cf054a075133be5ee0780327d444b8
#
_entry.id   53cf054a075133be5ee0780327d444b8
#
_cell.length_a   1.000
_cell.length_b   1.000
_cell.length_c   1.000
_cell.angle_alpha   90.00
_cell.angle_beta   90.00
_cell.angle_gamma   90.00
#
_symmetry.space_group_name_H-M   'P 1'
#
loop_
_entity.id
_entity.type
_entity.pdbx_description
1 polymer ?
#
loop_
_entity_poly.entity_id
_entity_poly.type
_entity_poly.pdbx_seq_one_letter_code
_entity_poly.pdbx_strand_id
1 'polypeptide(L)'
;YLSMSLSQGAQEAYKDMDYTPLTQMPQLIWLDLTNNITFDTETCKKLLANDTALKYLKISYTSAAKDAEELDTAHLKEFTAPAP
;
A
#
# COMPACT_ATOMS: atom_id res chain seq x y z
N TYR A 1 8.33 -2.00 -10.51
CA TYR A 1 8.23 -3.07 -9.53
C TYR A 1 8.92 -2.67 -8.24
N LEU A 2 8.17 -2.65 -7.14
CA LEU A 2 8.73 -2.28 -5.85
C LEU A 2 8.12 -3.17 -4.76
N SER A 3 8.97 -3.77 -3.92
CA SER A 3 8.54 -4.54 -2.77
C SER A 3 9.15 -3.97 -1.50
N MET A 4 8.30 -3.62 -0.54
CA MET A 4 8.71 -3.17 0.79
C MET A 4 8.03 -4.03 1.86
N SER A 5 7.81 -5.31 1.55
CA SER A 5 7.21 -6.24 2.49
C SER A 5 8.08 -6.38 3.75
N LEU A 6 7.45 -6.33 4.92
CA LEU A 6 8.13 -6.45 6.20
C LEU A 6 7.72 -7.75 6.89
N SER A 7 8.62 -8.33 7.67
CA SER A 7 8.27 -9.40 8.58
C SER A 7 7.55 -8.81 9.80
N GLN A 8 6.80 -9.63 10.54
CA GLN A 8 6.12 -9.15 11.73
C GLN A 8 7.07 -8.51 12.74
N GLY A 9 8.28 -9.05 12.88
CA GLY A 9 9.25 -8.49 13.81
C GLY A 9 9.84 -7.16 13.40
N ALA A 10 9.75 -6.79 12.12
CA ALA A 10 10.27 -5.53 11.61
C ALA A 10 9.28 -4.37 11.72
N GLN A 11 8.01 -4.63 12.02
CA GLN A 11 6.97 -3.58 12.05
C GLN A 11 7.31 -2.43 12.97
N GLU A 12 7.83 -2.72 14.16
CA GLU A 12 8.18 -1.68 15.12
C GLU A 12 9.31 -0.77 14.62
N ALA A 13 10.28 -1.32 13.90
CA ALA A 13 11.40 -0.54 13.38
C ALA A 13 10.97 0.46 12.31
N TYR A 14 9.84 0.22 11.65
CA TYR A 14 9.39 1.03 10.52
C TYR A 14 8.07 1.77 10.79
N LYS A 15 7.66 1.86 12.06
CA LYS A 15 6.38 2.49 12.43
C LYS A 15 6.28 3.96 12.06
N ASP A 16 7.40 4.65 11.92
CA ASP A 16 7.44 6.08 11.59
C ASP A 16 7.85 6.32 10.13
N MET A 17 7.75 5.30 9.28
CA MET A 17 8.12 5.45 7.87
C MET A 17 7.23 6.45 7.15
N ASP A 18 7.83 7.33 6.35
CA ASP A 18 7.12 8.27 5.49
C ASP A 18 6.86 7.62 4.13
N TYR A 19 5.59 7.42 3.80
CA TYR A 19 5.19 6.79 2.55
C TYR A 19 4.93 7.81 1.42
N THR A 20 5.14 9.11 1.68
CA THR A 20 4.90 10.15 0.67
C THR A 20 5.60 9.88 -0.66
N PRO A 21 6.87 9.45 -0.70
CA PRO A 21 7.52 9.16 -1.97
C PRO A 21 6.78 8.11 -2.81
N LEU A 22 6.13 7.13 -2.15
CA LEU A 22 5.39 6.09 -2.86
C LEU A 22 4.13 6.63 -3.54
N THR A 23 3.59 7.73 -3.04
CA THR A 23 2.39 8.35 -3.63
C THR A 23 2.72 9.24 -4.83
N GLN A 24 3.98 9.31 -5.25
CA GLN A 24 4.46 10.15 -6.33
C GLN A 24 5.22 9.34 -7.38
N MET A 25 4.75 8.13 -7.65
CA MET A 25 5.38 7.22 -8.60
C MET A 25 4.41 6.85 -9.74
N PRO A 26 4.12 7.79 -10.66
CA PRO A 26 3.09 7.57 -11.69
C PRO A 26 3.42 6.44 -12.66
N GLN A 27 4.65 5.94 -12.68
CA GLN A 27 5.06 4.84 -13.54
C GLN A 27 5.16 3.51 -12.80
N LEU A 28 4.86 3.49 -11.50
CA LEU A 28 4.92 2.26 -10.71
C LEU A 28 3.78 1.32 -11.12
N ILE A 29 4.10 0.07 -11.39
CA ILE A 29 3.14 -0.93 -11.86
C ILE A 29 2.79 -1.95 -10.79
N TRP A 30 3.75 -2.33 -9.95
CA TRP A 30 3.58 -3.36 -8.93
C TRP A 30 4.15 -2.88 -7.60
N LEU A 31 3.35 -2.99 -6.54
CA LEU A 31 3.76 -2.55 -5.20
C LEU A 31 3.27 -3.54 -4.14
N ASP A 32 4.18 -3.94 -3.26
CA ASP A 32 3.89 -4.81 -2.12
C ASP A 32 4.32 -4.11 -0.83
N LEU A 33 3.36 -3.81 0.03
CA LEU A 33 3.58 -3.19 1.34
C LEU A 33 3.10 -4.09 2.49
N THR A 34 3.19 -5.40 2.33
CA THR A 34 2.77 -6.34 3.36
C THR A 34 3.42 -6.03 4.71
N ASN A 35 2.62 -6.02 5.77
CA ASN A 35 3.04 -5.76 7.17
C ASN A 35 3.52 -4.33 7.45
N ASN A 36 3.33 -3.39 6.55
CA ASN A 36 3.59 -1.97 6.83
C ASN A 36 2.38 -1.40 7.59
N ILE A 37 2.31 -1.64 8.89
CA ILE A 37 1.12 -1.35 9.70
C ILE A 37 0.74 0.12 9.75
N THR A 38 1.69 1.02 9.55
CA THR A 38 1.43 2.47 9.57
C THR A 38 1.02 3.04 8.22
N PHE A 39 1.00 2.20 7.18
CA PHE A 39 0.47 2.62 5.86
C PHE A 39 -1.05 2.73 5.99
N ASP A 40 -1.56 3.95 6.06
CA ASP A 40 -2.96 4.20 6.39
C ASP A 40 -3.84 4.43 5.16
N THR A 41 -5.16 4.50 5.40
CA THR A 41 -6.15 4.64 4.35
C THR A 41 -5.97 5.93 3.56
N GLU A 42 -5.68 7.04 4.22
CA GLU A 42 -5.52 8.33 3.54
C GLU A 42 -4.31 8.30 2.60
N THR A 43 -3.19 7.73 3.04
CA THR A 43 -2.00 7.57 2.21
C THR A 43 -2.29 6.67 1.03
N CYS A 44 -3.03 5.58 1.25
CA CYS A 44 -3.41 4.67 0.17
C CYS A 44 -4.29 5.35 -0.86
N LYS A 45 -5.23 6.19 -0.44
CA LYS A 45 -6.07 6.95 -1.36
C LYS A 45 -5.25 7.88 -2.25
N LYS A 46 -4.27 8.56 -1.67
CA LYS A 46 -3.35 9.42 -2.44
C LYS A 46 -2.55 8.61 -3.44
N LEU A 47 -2.03 7.46 -3.01
CA LEU A 47 -1.26 6.57 -3.87
C LEU A 47 -2.08 6.12 -5.07
N LEU A 48 -3.31 5.67 -4.85
CA LEU A 48 -4.19 5.21 -5.92
C LEU A 48 -4.57 6.34 -6.88
N ALA A 49 -4.70 7.56 -6.37
CA ALA A 49 -5.03 8.71 -7.21
C ALA A 49 -3.85 9.17 -8.07
N ASN A 50 -2.63 9.07 -7.55
CA ASN A 50 -1.44 9.60 -8.21
C ASN A 50 -0.69 8.56 -9.03
N ASP A 51 -0.66 7.31 -8.58
CA ASP A 51 0.11 6.23 -9.22
C ASP A 51 -0.78 5.52 -10.25
N THR A 52 -1.11 6.22 -11.33
CA THR A 52 -2.13 5.79 -12.28
C THR A 52 -1.74 4.57 -13.13
N ALA A 53 -0.45 4.25 -13.22
CA ALA A 53 0.01 3.05 -13.92
C ALA A 53 -0.05 1.78 -13.07
N LEU A 54 -0.33 1.92 -11.78
CA LEU A 54 -0.33 0.78 -10.86
C LEU A 54 -1.40 -0.23 -11.24
N LYS A 55 -1.02 -1.52 -11.32
CA LYS A 55 -1.90 -2.63 -11.68
C LYS A 55 -1.97 -3.70 -10.61
N TYR A 56 -0.94 -3.83 -9.79
CA TYR A 56 -0.83 -4.88 -8.78
C TYR A 56 -0.49 -4.22 -7.45
N LEU A 57 -1.40 -4.32 -6.48
CA LEU A 57 -1.20 -3.73 -5.16
C LEU A 57 -1.46 -4.76 -4.07
N LYS A 58 -0.49 -4.89 -3.17
CA LYS A 58 -0.62 -5.77 -2.02
C LYS A 58 -0.34 -4.96 -0.75
N ILE A 59 -1.37 -4.80 0.07
CA ILE A 59 -1.29 -4.06 1.33
C ILE A 59 -1.75 -4.92 2.51
N SER A 60 -1.40 -6.20 2.47
CA SER A 60 -1.76 -7.15 3.52
C SER A 60 -1.29 -6.69 4.89
N TYR A 61 -2.20 -6.73 5.88
CA TYR A 61 -1.88 -6.40 7.27
C TYR A 61 -1.41 -4.97 7.50
N THR A 62 -1.85 -4.04 6.64
CA THR A 62 -1.64 -2.60 6.85
C THR A 62 -2.88 -1.99 7.48
N SER A 63 -2.76 -0.75 7.99
CA SER A 63 -3.93 -0.02 8.48
C SER A 63 -4.92 0.27 7.36
N ALA A 64 -4.43 0.52 6.14
CA ALA A 64 -5.29 0.74 4.98
C ALA A 64 -6.13 -0.49 4.62
N ALA A 65 -5.66 -1.69 4.92
CA ALA A 65 -6.38 -2.92 4.62
C ALA A 65 -7.70 -3.03 5.39
N LYS A 66 -7.80 -2.40 6.54
CA LYS A 66 -9.04 -2.40 7.34
C LYS A 66 -10.18 -1.68 6.64
N ASP A 67 -9.84 -0.68 5.80
CA ASP A 67 -10.81 0.14 5.08
C ASP A 67 -10.71 -0.10 3.57
N ALA A 68 -10.32 -1.31 3.16
CA ALA A 68 -10.09 -1.65 1.76
C ALA A 68 -11.30 -1.37 0.87
N GLU A 69 -12.51 -1.51 1.39
CA GLU A 69 -13.75 -1.26 0.65
C GLU A 69 -13.96 0.22 0.32
N GLU A 70 -13.25 1.12 1.00
CA GLU A 70 -13.31 2.56 0.72
C GLU A 70 -12.31 2.98 -0.35
N LEU A 71 -11.49 2.05 -0.85
CA LEU A 71 -10.43 2.35 -1.81
C LEU A 71 -10.92 2.13 -3.24
N ASP A 72 -10.54 3.04 -4.14
CA ASP A 72 -10.85 2.90 -5.57
C ASP A 72 -9.79 2.02 -6.22
N THR A 73 -10.11 0.74 -6.38
CA THR A 73 -9.20 -0.25 -6.96
C THR A 73 -9.63 -0.71 -8.35
N ALA A 74 -10.55 0.02 -8.98
CA ALA A 74 -11.14 -0.41 -10.25
C ALA A 74 -10.12 -0.57 -11.37
N HIS A 75 -9.02 0.19 -11.34
CA HIS A 75 -7.98 0.11 -12.37
C HIS A 75 -6.90 -0.95 -12.07
N LEU A 76 -6.96 -1.60 -10.92
CA LEU A 76 -5.99 -2.63 -10.54
C LEU A 76 -6.39 -3.99 -11.12
N LYS A 77 -5.39 -4.76 -11.56
CA LYS A 77 -5.59 -6.15 -12.00
C LYS A 77 -5.63 -7.09 -10.81
N GLU A 78 -4.83 -6.82 -9.80
CA GLU A 78 -4.82 -7.59 -8.56
C GLU A 78 -4.73 -6.65 -7.37
N PHE A 79 -5.53 -6.93 -6.36
CA PHE A 79 -5.53 -6.19 -5.11
C PHE A 79 -5.65 -7.18 -3.96
N THR A 80 -4.67 -7.17 -3.06
CA THR A 80 -4.64 -8.06 -1.91
C THR A 80 -4.54 -7.24 -0.63
N ALA A 81 -5.53 -7.37 0.24
CA ALA A 81 -5.61 -6.54 1.44
C ALA A 81 -6.32 -7.25 2.62
N PRO A 82 -5.83 -8.43 3.04
CA PRO A 82 -6.39 -9.04 4.25
C PRO A 82 -6.08 -8.13 5.45
N ALA A 83 -7.10 -7.89 6.29
CA ALA A 83 -6.94 -7.07 7.48
C ALA A 83 -6.10 -7.80 8.52
N PRO A 84 -5.36 -7.07 9.37
CA PRO A 84 -4.59 -7.69 10.43
C PRO A 84 -5.47 -8.34 11.50
#